data_1c5b3cb5c312ba73bda0de56527660c4
#
_entry.id   1c5b3cb5c312ba73bda0de56527660c4
#
_cell.length_a   1.000
_cell.length_b   1.000
_cell.length_c   1.000
_cell.angle_alpha   90.00
_cell.angle_beta   90.00
_cell.angle_gamma   90.00
#
_symmetry.space_group_name_H-M   'P 1'
#
loop_
_entity.id
_entity.type
_entity.pdbx_description
1 polymer ?
#
loop_
_entity_poly.entity_id
_entity_poly.type
_entity_poly.pdbx_seq_one_letter_code
_entity_poly.pdbx_strand_id
1 'polypeptide(L)'
;MREDYKKQLSGQIEKHFLNLEHMILEDIVRRIKKAGKITSTADWQINRLRIIGYSSEDIEKMIKETLKLSYPEVFELYDKVIDWEYVRNKDIYEQVNAKYIPYEENKELQQLTEGFIQQSNEELRNITQSMGFYVDYGNGKLVMTPLADIYQNYLDQAIAGVVYGTFDYNTMIRKVVTQLTNSGLRYVDYASGWHNRVDVAARRAVMTGISQLTGKISDMNAEKLGTEHFEVAWHSGARPSHAVWQGKVWSKKELVTVCGLGTGPGLLGWNCYHEYYPFVKGISERNWTDEWLEEQNRKENTPKSFNGKEYTLYEAKQQQRKMETAMRAQREKVVLLKQGGADLDDVMIARAKYQGQLNEYARFCKKMGLVQERERIYYDMRGRIATNTKDQNRKYTADMIRNADRDSKQYYRYKNIIGADIGSLEKFRQMKYNEPEKFSFIKLDYERRTDLLKNPDKKLPNAENVILPEGKFTKYLFDGEHSNGLAKGRAISSRLGYSIENWQGFRDAIQKGAVKYPAVKKESDGHGQRYEQKMVLMGLKNNPANVVVGWIQRPNGEVSITSAYLKEV
;
A
#
# COMPACT_ATOMS: atom_id res chain seq x y z
N MET A 1 8.92 11.72 33.86
CA MET A 1 9.44 10.52 33.10
C MET A 1 10.17 11.00 31.85
N ARG A 2 11.32 10.39 31.47
CA ARG A 2 12.04 10.81 30.24
C ARG A 2 11.23 10.48 28.97
N GLU A 3 11.29 11.38 27.99
CA GLU A 3 10.57 11.23 26.68
C GLU A 3 10.85 9.88 26.00
N ASP A 4 12.13 9.45 26.00
CA ASP A 4 12.51 8.16 25.39
C ASP A 4 11.87 6.96 26.07
N TYR A 5 11.69 7.03 27.39
CA TYR A 5 11.07 5.96 28.16
C TYR A 5 9.54 5.91 27.87
N LYS A 6 8.86 7.06 27.82
CA LYS A 6 7.45 7.12 27.39
C LYS A 6 7.24 6.53 25.99
N LYS A 7 8.13 6.84 25.05
CA LYS A 7 8.09 6.30 23.69
C LYS A 7 8.28 4.79 23.67
N GLN A 8 9.20 4.29 24.47
CA GLN A 8 9.47 2.84 24.58
C GLN A 8 8.26 2.10 25.14
N LEU A 9 7.66 2.61 26.21
CA LEU A 9 6.50 2.01 26.85
C LEU A 9 5.30 1.91 25.90
N SER A 10 4.95 3.00 25.22
CA SER A 10 3.82 3.01 24.27
C SER A 10 4.09 2.23 22.98
N GLY A 11 5.36 1.96 22.67
CA GLY A 11 5.79 1.26 21.45
C GLY A 11 5.37 -0.20 21.41
N GLN A 12 5.17 -0.86 22.54
CA GLN A 12 4.67 -2.24 22.61
C GLN A 12 3.22 -2.33 22.13
N ILE A 13 2.37 -1.44 22.63
CA ILE A 13 0.96 -1.37 22.21
C ILE A 13 0.87 -1.06 20.69
N GLU A 14 1.66 -0.09 20.22
CA GLU A 14 1.75 0.22 18.77
C GLU A 14 2.09 -1.04 17.95
N LYS A 15 3.01 -1.90 18.43
CA LYS A 15 3.38 -3.15 17.76
C LYS A 15 2.23 -4.14 17.64
N HIS A 16 1.42 -4.30 18.68
CA HIS A 16 0.27 -5.21 18.64
C HIS A 16 -0.74 -4.79 17.56
N PHE A 17 -1.01 -3.49 17.44
CA PHE A 17 -1.94 -2.97 16.43
C PHE A 17 -1.35 -2.98 15.02
N LEU A 18 -0.04 -2.83 14.86
CA LEU A 18 0.64 -3.05 13.58
C LEU A 18 0.61 -4.54 13.18
N ASN A 19 0.71 -5.43 14.15
CA ASN A 19 0.58 -6.86 13.89
C ASN A 19 -0.86 -7.23 13.51
N LEU A 20 -1.87 -6.60 14.11
CA LEU A 20 -3.28 -6.74 13.71
C LEU A 20 -3.49 -6.32 12.25
N GLU A 21 -2.95 -5.16 11.85
CA GLU A 21 -2.98 -4.70 10.46
C GLU A 21 -2.37 -5.77 9.52
N HIS A 22 -1.21 -6.29 9.89
CA HIS A 22 -0.55 -7.34 9.12
C HIS A 22 -1.37 -8.61 9.00
N MET A 23 -1.92 -9.14 10.11
CA MET A 23 -2.74 -10.35 10.09
C MET A 23 -3.97 -10.20 9.18
N ILE A 24 -4.62 -9.03 9.21
CA ILE A 24 -5.75 -8.73 8.32
C ILE A 24 -5.30 -8.70 6.85
N LEU A 25 -4.19 -8.04 6.54
CA LEU A 25 -3.64 -7.96 5.18
C LEU A 25 -3.20 -9.34 4.66
N GLU A 26 -2.58 -10.17 5.51
CA GLU A 26 -2.22 -11.56 5.15
C GLU A 26 -3.46 -12.42 4.87
N ASP A 27 -4.50 -12.28 5.67
CA ASP A 27 -5.75 -13.01 5.45
C ASP A 27 -6.39 -12.61 4.12
N ILE A 28 -6.44 -11.31 3.82
CA ILE A 28 -6.92 -10.80 2.52
C ILE A 28 -6.13 -11.41 1.37
N VAL A 29 -4.80 -11.38 1.43
CA VAL A 29 -3.93 -11.95 0.38
C VAL A 29 -4.11 -13.46 0.25
N ARG A 30 -4.27 -14.18 1.36
CA ARG A 30 -4.55 -15.62 1.38
C ARG A 30 -5.86 -15.95 0.66
N ARG A 31 -6.92 -15.15 0.86
CA ARG A 31 -8.23 -15.31 0.18
C ARG A 31 -8.11 -15.04 -1.32
N ILE A 32 -7.42 -13.99 -1.70
CA ILE A 32 -7.12 -13.66 -3.10
C ILE A 32 -6.36 -14.82 -3.78
N LYS A 33 -5.35 -15.38 -3.11
CA LYS A 33 -4.55 -16.50 -3.65
C LYS A 33 -5.38 -17.77 -3.82
N LYS A 34 -6.32 -18.04 -2.91
CA LYS A 34 -7.28 -19.15 -3.07
C LYS A 34 -8.20 -18.92 -4.27
N ALA A 35 -8.73 -17.72 -4.41
CA ALA A 35 -9.61 -17.36 -5.52
C ALA A 35 -8.89 -17.38 -6.88
N GLY A 36 -7.61 -17.01 -6.95
CA GLY A 36 -6.80 -17.06 -8.16
C GLY A 36 -6.58 -18.47 -8.75
N LYS A 37 -6.97 -19.52 -8.01
CA LYS A 37 -6.98 -20.92 -8.49
C LYS A 37 -8.30 -21.33 -9.14
N ILE A 38 -9.33 -20.47 -9.06
CA ILE A 38 -10.65 -20.73 -9.62
C ILE A 38 -10.65 -20.28 -11.07
N THR A 39 -10.95 -21.22 -11.97
CA THR A 39 -10.85 -21.02 -13.42
C THR A 39 -12.21 -20.80 -14.10
N SER A 40 -13.32 -21.01 -13.39
CA SER A 40 -14.67 -20.86 -13.96
C SER A 40 -15.60 -20.01 -13.09
N THR A 41 -16.53 -19.34 -13.74
CA THR A 41 -17.58 -18.51 -13.11
C THR A 41 -18.50 -19.34 -12.20
N ALA A 42 -18.81 -20.57 -12.60
CA ALA A 42 -19.63 -21.50 -11.82
C ALA A 42 -18.92 -21.89 -10.51
N ASP A 43 -17.63 -22.26 -10.58
CA ASP A 43 -16.82 -22.57 -9.40
C ASP A 43 -16.68 -21.38 -8.47
N TRP A 44 -16.61 -20.16 -9.01
CA TRP A 44 -16.59 -18.95 -8.20
C TRP A 44 -17.90 -18.77 -7.43
N GLN A 45 -19.04 -18.88 -8.10
CA GLN A 45 -20.35 -18.74 -7.45
C GLN A 45 -20.55 -19.75 -6.31
N ILE A 46 -20.12 -21.00 -6.50
CA ILE A 46 -20.19 -22.07 -5.49
C ILE A 46 -19.24 -21.80 -4.32
N ASN A 47 -18.02 -21.37 -4.59
CA ASN A 47 -16.97 -21.21 -3.58
C ASN A 47 -16.91 -19.81 -2.96
N ARG A 48 -17.63 -18.84 -3.49
CA ARG A 48 -17.61 -17.44 -3.05
C ARG A 48 -17.84 -17.29 -1.55
N LEU A 49 -18.94 -17.87 -1.04
CA LEU A 49 -19.25 -17.85 0.38
C LEU A 49 -18.20 -18.57 1.23
N ARG A 50 -17.60 -19.65 0.71
CA ARG A 50 -16.54 -20.39 1.40
C ARG A 50 -15.22 -19.63 1.46
N ILE A 51 -14.94 -18.76 0.48
CA ILE A 51 -13.70 -17.97 0.43
C ILE A 51 -13.86 -16.65 1.15
N ILE A 52 -15.01 -15.99 1.04
CA ILE A 52 -15.29 -14.66 1.59
C ILE A 52 -16.11 -14.73 2.89
N GLY A 53 -17.00 -15.72 3.04
CA GLY A 53 -18.11 -15.71 3.98
C GLY A 53 -17.78 -15.82 5.48
N TYR A 54 -16.61 -16.31 5.88
CA TYR A 54 -16.22 -16.49 7.31
C TYR A 54 -15.27 -15.41 7.81
N SER A 55 -15.28 -14.25 7.20
CA SER A 55 -14.36 -13.16 7.54
C SER A 55 -14.60 -12.55 8.92
N SER A 56 -15.83 -12.51 9.41
CA SER A 56 -16.16 -11.90 10.70
C SER A 56 -15.55 -12.65 11.88
N GLU A 57 -15.64 -13.98 11.90
CA GLU A 57 -15.08 -14.81 12.98
C GLU A 57 -13.55 -14.74 13.03
N ASP A 58 -12.90 -14.81 11.86
CA ASP A 58 -11.44 -14.68 11.76
C ASP A 58 -10.98 -13.30 12.25
N ILE A 59 -11.66 -12.22 11.85
CA ILE A 59 -11.37 -10.86 12.29
C ILE A 59 -11.59 -10.69 13.79
N GLU A 60 -12.71 -11.16 14.31
CA GLU A 60 -12.98 -11.11 15.75
C GLU A 60 -11.92 -11.85 16.56
N LYS A 61 -11.44 -13.00 16.08
CA LYS A 61 -10.35 -13.74 16.71
C LYS A 61 -9.06 -12.92 16.73
N MET A 62 -8.68 -12.31 15.61
CA MET A 62 -7.48 -11.45 15.52
C MET A 62 -7.58 -10.27 16.48
N ILE A 63 -8.75 -9.62 16.57
CA ILE A 63 -9.01 -8.51 17.49
C ILE A 63 -8.89 -8.99 18.94
N LYS A 64 -9.55 -10.10 19.30
CA LYS A 64 -9.49 -10.67 20.66
C LYS A 64 -8.06 -11.01 21.07
N GLU A 65 -7.27 -11.62 20.19
CA GLU A 65 -5.85 -11.91 20.43
C GLU A 65 -5.04 -10.63 20.64
N THR A 66 -5.25 -9.61 19.82
CA THR A 66 -4.57 -8.31 19.93
C THR A 66 -4.90 -7.63 21.27
N LEU A 67 -6.17 -7.55 21.66
CA LEU A 67 -6.60 -6.94 22.91
C LEU A 67 -6.11 -7.76 24.13
N LYS A 68 -6.13 -9.10 24.04
CA LYS A 68 -5.60 -9.97 25.09
C LYS A 68 -4.12 -9.74 25.37
N LEU A 69 -3.32 -9.42 24.35
CA LEU A 69 -1.92 -9.08 24.51
C LEU A 69 -1.72 -7.64 24.98
N SER A 70 -2.59 -6.72 24.60
CA SER A 70 -2.48 -5.30 24.91
C SER A 70 -2.87 -4.96 26.35
N TYR A 71 -3.90 -5.57 26.90
CA TYR A 71 -4.41 -5.23 28.24
C TYR A 71 -3.40 -5.44 29.38
N PRO A 72 -2.67 -6.57 29.47
CA PRO A 72 -1.62 -6.73 30.47
C PRO A 72 -0.50 -5.70 30.32
N GLU A 73 -0.14 -5.35 29.09
CA GLU A 73 0.89 -4.33 28.85
C GLU A 73 0.43 -2.93 29.24
N VAL A 74 -0.84 -2.59 29.04
CA VAL A 74 -1.43 -1.34 29.56
C VAL A 74 -1.29 -1.30 31.08
N PHE A 75 -1.66 -2.38 31.79
CA PHE A 75 -1.52 -2.46 33.24
C PHE A 75 -0.06 -2.25 33.67
N GLU A 76 0.88 -2.97 33.06
CA GLU A 76 2.31 -2.87 33.36
C GLU A 76 2.89 -1.47 33.11
N LEU A 77 2.36 -0.78 32.10
CA LEU A 77 2.71 0.60 31.78
C LEU A 77 2.31 1.56 32.89
N TYR A 78 1.09 1.44 33.39
CA TYR A 78 0.60 2.31 34.46
C TYR A 78 1.29 2.00 35.80
N ASP A 79 1.61 0.74 36.08
CA ASP A 79 2.41 0.35 37.25
C ASP A 79 3.80 1.03 37.20
N LYS A 80 4.48 1.01 36.06
CA LYS A 80 5.75 1.71 35.88
C LYS A 80 5.63 3.24 36.01
N VAL A 81 4.48 3.83 35.62
CA VAL A 81 4.24 5.27 35.83
C VAL A 81 4.13 5.58 37.33
N ILE A 82 3.41 4.77 38.08
CA ILE A 82 3.31 4.92 39.55
C ILE A 82 4.68 4.83 40.18
N ASP A 83 5.46 3.78 39.86
CA ASP A 83 6.80 3.60 40.37
C ASP A 83 7.72 4.80 40.06
N TRP A 84 7.64 5.33 38.82
CA TRP A 84 8.48 6.43 38.39
C TRP A 84 8.03 7.79 38.92
N GLU A 85 6.74 8.09 38.94
CA GLU A 85 6.24 9.44 39.23
C GLU A 85 5.80 9.61 40.71
N TYR A 86 5.47 8.54 41.38
CA TYR A 86 5.03 8.59 42.78
C TYR A 86 6.05 7.99 43.75
N VAL A 87 6.45 6.75 43.55
CA VAL A 87 7.33 6.04 44.52
C VAL A 87 8.70 6.70 44.60
N ARG A 88 9.29 7.08 43.46
CA ARG A 88 10.62 7.77 43.41
C ARG A 88 10.63 9.16 44.01
N ASN A 89 9.47 9.80 44.11
CA ASN A 89 9.36 11.13 44.71
C ASN A 89 9.16 11.09 46.22
N LYS A 90 9.24 9.94 46.87
CA LYS A 90 9.13 9.78 48.31
C LYS A 90 10.04 10.74 49.07
N ASP A 91 11.28 10.91 48.64
CA ASP A 91 12.27 11.77 49.31
C ASP A 91 11.84 13.24 49.33
N ILE A 92 11.03 13.72 48.38
CA ILE A 92 10.50 15.09 48.36
C ILE A 92 9.55 15.30 49.54
N TYR A 93 8.71 14.29 49.88
CA TYR A 93 7.82 14.36 51.04
C TYR A 93 8.60 14.43 52.36
N GLU A 94 9.70 13.68 52.45
CA GLU A 94 10.58 13.70 53.61
C GLU A 94 11.25 15.06 53.79
N GLN A 95 11.73 15.69 52.69
CA GLN A 95 12.39 17.00 52.72
C GLN A 95 11.49 18.12 53.20
N VAL A 96 10.18 18.04 52.93
CA VAL A 96 9.20 19.04 53.36
C VAL A 96 8.42 18.64 54.58
N ASN A 97 8.85 17.54 55.23
CA ASN A 97 8.19 16.96 56.44
C ASN A 97 6.70 16.66 56.21
N ALA A 98 6.34 16.25 54.99
CA ALA A 98 5.00 15.83 54.61
C ALA A 98 4.85 14.31 54.76
N LYS A 99 3.63 13.85 55.09
CA LYS A 99 3.35 12.43 55.20
C LYS A 99 3.28 11.75 53.82
N TYR A 100 4.24 10.90 53.51
CA TYR A 100 4.16 10.00 52.36
C TYR A 100 3.24 8.81 52.70
N ILE A 101 2.31 8.47 51.82
CA ILE A 101 1.44 7.30 51.94
C ILE A 101 1.94 6.30 50.87
N PRO A 102 2.42 5.09 51.21
CA PRO A 102 2.79 4.09 50.23
C PRO A 102 1.65 3.81 49.23
N TYR A 103 1.98 3.47 48.00
CA TYR A 103 0.97 3.24 46.95
C TYR A 103 -0.05 2.17 47.36
N GLU A 104 0.40 1.13 48.03
CA GLU A 104 -0.42 0.00 48.51
C GLU A 104 -1.47 0.45 49.56
N GLU A 105 -1.24 1.57 50.24
CA GLU A 105 -2.14 2.16 51.22
C GLU A 105 -2.93 3.36 50.63
N ASN A 106 -2.53 3.89 49.50
CA ASN A 106 -3.11 5.07 48.88
C ASN A 106 -4.31 4.71 47.99
N LYS A 107 -5.47 4.49 48.60
CA LYS A 107 -6.69 4.08 47.93
C LYS A 107 -7.14 5.06 46.83
N GLU A 108 -6.94 6.35 47.04
CA GLU A 108 -7.30 7.38 46.07
C GLU A 108 -6.46 7.26 44.78
N LEU A 109 -5.15 7.10 44.93
CA LEU A 109 -4.24 6.92 43.80
C LEU A 109 -4.46 5.58 43.08
N GLN A 110 -4.77 4.51 43.84
CA GLN A 110 -5.13 3.20 43.27
C GLN A 110 -6.40 3.30 42.41
N GLN A 111 -7.47 3.90 42.92
CA GLN A 111 -8.73 4.08 42.18
C GLN A 111 -8.54 4.94 40.94
N LEU A 112 -7.75 6.01 41.05
CA LEU A 112 -7.42 6.87 39.94
C LEU A 112 -6.65 6.10 38.86
N THR A 113 -5.65 5.31 39.23
CA THR A 113 -4.85 4.50 38.30
C THR A 113 -5.71 3.46 37.59
N GLU A 114 -6.56 2.75 38.35
CA GLU A 114 -7.50 1.77 37.78
C GLU A 114 -8.46 2.42 36.78
N GLY A 115 -8.98 3.62 37.07
CA GLY A 115 -9.82 4.39 36.15
C GLY A 115 -9.11 4.71 34.83
N PHE A 116 -7.84 5.11 34.84
CA PHE A 116 -7.07 5.35 33.62
C PHE A 116 -6.72 4.07 32.85
N ILE A 117 -6.45 2.96 33.55
CA ILE A 117 -6.26 1.65 32.91
C ILE A 117 -7.54 1.24 32.19
N GLN A 118 -8.69 1.33 32.84
CA GLN A 118 -9.98 1.00 32.26
C GLN A 118 -10.28 1.89 31.04
N GLN A 119 -10.11 3.21 31.17
CA GLN A 119 -10.30 4.16 30.06
C GLN A 119 -9.41 3.79 28.86
N SER A 120 -8.13 3.50 29.08
CA SER A 120 -7.22 3.13 27.99
C SER A 120 -7.64 1.83 27.31
N ASN A 121 -8.06 0.83 28.08
CA ASN A 121 -8.53 -0.45 27.53
C ASN A 121 -9.84 -0.29 26.73
N GLU A 122 -10.77 0.56 27.19
CA GLU A 122 -12.00 0.89 26.47
C GLU A 122 -11.69 1.61 25.14
N GLU A 123 -10.75 2.56 25.14
CA GLU A 123 -10.31 3.23 23.91
C GLU A 123 -9.68 2.25 22.92
N LEU A 124 -8.83 1.32 23.38
CA LEU A 124 -8.28 0.28 22.52
C LEU A 124 -9.39 -0.61 21.91
N ARG A 125 -10.40 -0.94 22.70
CA ARG A 125 -11.56 -1.70 22.22
C ARG A 125 -12.37 -0.91 21.21
N ASN A 126 -12.62 0.38 21.45
CA ASN A 126 -13.37 1.25 20.54
C ASN A 126 -12.67 1.39 19.19
N ILE A 127 -11.34 1.54 19.17
CA ILE A 127 -10.54 1.56 17.95
C ILE A 127 -10.79 0.32 17.08
N THR A 128 -10.95 -0.86 17.70
CA THR A 128 -11.15 -2.11 16.95
C THR A 128 -12.57 -2.30 16.39
N GLN A 129 -13.54 -1.50 16.81
CA GLN A 129 -14.95 -1.64 16.39
C GLN A 129 -15.26 -0.97 15.04
N SER A 130 -14.44 -0.03 14.60
CA SER A 130 -14.72 0.77 13.40
C SER A 130 -13.54 0.81 12.41
N MET A 131 -12.86 -0.33 12.24
CA MET A 131 -11.69 -0.44 11.37
C MET A 131 -12.05 -0.58 9.89
N GLY A 132 -11.14 -0.11 9.02
CA GLY A 132 -11.26 -0.23 7.57
C GLY A 132 -10.04 0.31 6.83
N PHE A 133 -10.19 0.44 5.52
CA PHE A 133 -9.14 0.95 4.64
C PHE A 133 -9.68 2.01 3.67
N TYR A 134 -8.81 2.93 3.25
CA TYR A 134 -9.10 3.77 2.10
C TYR A 134 -8.83 2.99 0.81
N VAL A 135 -9.86 2.84 -0.01
CA VAL A 135 -9.75 2.18 -1.32
C VAL A 135 -10.34 3.04 -2.44
N ASP A 136 -9.81 2.87 -3.66
CA ASP A 136 -10.34 3.45 -4.88
C ASP A 136 -11.04 2.35 -5.69
N TYR A 137 -12.34 2.50 -5.86
CA TYR A 137 -13.18 1.60 -6.66
C TYR A 137 -13.05 1.80 -8.17
N GLY A 138 -12.11 2.65 -8.62
CA GLY A 138 -11.80 2.86 -10.03
C GLY A 138 -12.13 4.26 -10.57
N ASN A 139 -12.65 5.15 -9.71
CA ASN A 139 -12.99 6.54 -10.07
C ASN A 139 -11.92 7.57 -9.65
N GLY A 140 -10.78 7.12 -9.12
CA GLY A 140 -9.70 7.98 -8.63
C GLY A 140 -9.94 8.62 -7.25
N LYS A 141 -11.10 8.35 -6.61
CA LYS A 141 -11.44 8.87 -5.30
C LYS A 141 -11.25 7.80 -4.24
N LEU A 142 -10.48 8.14 -3.20
CA LEU A 142 -10.31 7.28 -2.02
C LEU A 142 -11.53 7.36 -1.11
N VAL A 143 -12.11 6.21 -0.80
CA VAL A 143 -13.28 6.08 0.08
C VAL A 143 -12.89 5.24 1.28
N MET A 144 -13.19 5.71 2.49
CA MET A 144 -13.06 4.91 3.71
C MET A 144 -14.07 3.78 3.68
N THR A 145 -13.58 2.55 3.66
CA THR A 145 -14.39 1.35 3.52
C THR A 145 -14.20 0.48 4.75
N PRO A 146 -15.28 0.20 5.53
CA PRO A 146 -15.23 -0.68 6.69
C PRO A 146 -14.71 -2.07 6.35
N LEU A 147 -14.10 -2.77 7.32
CA LEU A 147 -13.54 -4.11 7.10
C LEU A 147 -14.58 -5.09 6.53
N ALA A 148 -15.81 -5.07 7.01
CA ALA A 148 -16.87 -5.91 6.47
C ALA A 148 -17.07 -5.69 4.96
N ASP A 149 -17.11 -4.43 4.52
CA ASP A 149 -17.26 -4.08 3.10
C ASP A 149 -15.99 -4.38 2.29
N ILE A 150 -14.80 -4.29 2.89
CA ILE A 150 -13.56 -4.76 2.25
C ILE A 150 -13.69 -6.24 1.88
N TYR A 151 -14.15 -7.08 2.80
CA TYR A 151 -14.27 -8.51 2.54
C TYR A 151 -15.47 -8.85 1.64
N GLN A 152 -16.64 -8.23 1.87
CA GLN A 152 -17.87 -8.59 1.17
C GLN A 152 -17.99 -7.97 -0.22
N ASN A 153 -17.54 -6.73 -0.38
CA ASN A 153 -17.75 -5.97 -1.60
C ASN A 153 -16.47 -5.73 -2.39
N TYR A 154 -15.44 -5.16 -1.74
CA TYR A 154 -14.22 -4.78 -2.44
C TYR A 154 -13.44 -5.99 -2.97
N LEU A 155 -13.24 -7.02 -2.13
CA LEU A 155 -12.56 -8.25 -2.54
C LEU A 155 -13.39 -9.05 -3.54
N ASP A 156 -14.70 -9.11 -3.36
CA ASP A 156 -15.59 -9.80 -4.29
C ASP A 156 -15.49 -9.19 -5.70
N GLN A 157 -15.57 -7.86 -5.81
CA GLN A 157 -15.41 -7.17 -7.09
C GLN A 157 -14.03 -7.39 -7.71
N ALA A 158 -12.96 -7.36 -6.89
CA ALA A 158 -11.61 -7.60 -7.36
C ALA A 158 -11.43 -9.03 -7.90
N ILE A 159 -11.97 -10.03 -7.20
CA ILE A 159 -11.87 -11.44 -7.58
C ILE A 159 -12.79 -11.74 -8.78
N ALA A 160 -14.01 -11.22 -8.78
CA ALA A 160 -14.93 -11.34 -9.90
C ALA A 160 -14.30 -10.81 -11.20
N GLY A 161 -13.56 -9.70 -11.12
CA GLY A 161 -12.83 -9.14 -12.26
C GLY A 161 -11.80 -10.12 -12.85
N VAL A 162 -11.18 -10.98 -12.04
CA VAL A 162 -10.26 -12.03 -12.51
C VAL A 162 -11.05 -13.19 -13.12
N VAL A 163 -12.10 -13.66 -12.45
CA VAL A 163 -12.93 -14.79 -12.89
C VAL A 163 -13.64 -14.49 -14.21
N TYR A 164 -14.11 -13.25 -14.39
CA TYR A 164 -14.76 -12.81 -15.64
C TYR A 164 -13.75 -12.34 -16.72
N GLY A 165 -12.44 -12.45 -16.45
CA GLY A 165 -11.41 -12.07 -17.41
C GLY A 165 -11.21 -10.57 -17.63
N THR A 166 -11.78 -9.71 -16.79
CA THR A 166 -11.60 -8.25 -16.85
C THR A 166 -10.19 -7.84 -16.45
N PHE A 167 -9.60 -8.56 -15.49
CA PHE A 167 -8.22 -8.36 -15.03
C PHE A 167 -7.50 -9.69 -14.93
N ASP A 168 -6.17 -9.68 -15.14
CA ASP A 168 -5.34 -10.82 -14.77
C ASP A 168 -5.02 -10.81 -13.25
N TYR A 169 -4.67 -11.98 -12.74
CA TYR A 169 -4.37 -12.17 -11.32
C TYR A 169 -3.28 -11.21 -10.78
N ASN A 170 -2.20 -11.02 -11.54
CA ASN A 170 -1.09 -10.17 -11.10
C ASN A 170 -1.48 -8.69 -11.03
N THR A 171 -2.29 -8.21 -11.97
CA THR A 171 -2.86 -6.86 -11.91
C THR A 171 -3.72 -6.68 -10.68
N MET A 172 -4.59 -7.65 -10.39
CA MET A 172 -5.48 -7.58 -9.24
C MET A 172 -4.72 -7.62 -7.91
N ILE A 173 -3.84 -8.60 -7.70
CA ILE A 173 -3.09 -8.71 -6.44
C ILE A 173 -2.20 -7.48 -6.21
N ARG A 174 -1.56 -6.96 -7.24
CA ARG A 174 -0.77 -5.73 -7.16
C ARG A 174 -1.63 -4.51 -6.80
N LYS A 175 -2.83 -4.37 -7.41
CA LYS A 175 -3.76 -3.27 -7.12
C LYS A 175 -4.22 -3.33 -5.67
N VAL A 176 -4.76 -4.47 -5.23
CA VAL A 176 -5.28 -4.64 -3.87
C VAL A 176 -4.19 -4.42 -2.83
N VAL A 177 -3.06 -5.12 -2.93
CA VAL A 177 -1.94 -4.96 -1.99
C VAL A 177 -1.45 -3.50 -1.96
N THR A 178 -1.34 -2.84 -3.11
CA THR A 178 -0.87 -1.44 -3.16
C THR A 178 -1.84 -0.50 -2.47
N GLN A 179 -3.14 -0.65 -2.69
CA GLN A 179 -4.15 0.23 -2.07
C GLN A 179 -4.18 0.03 -0.56
N LEU A 180 -4.29 -1.21 -0.10
CA LEU A 180 -4.43 -1.51 1.32
C LEU A 180 -3.16 -1.13 2.11
N THR A 181 -1.96 -1.45 1.61
CA THR A 181 -0.71 -1.07 2.30
C THR A 181 -0.48 0.44 2.32
N ASN A 182 -0.84 1.17 1.26
CA ASN A 182 -0.74 2.63 1.24
C ASN A 182 -1.74 3.30 2.20
N SER A 183 -2.95 2.75 2.30
CA SER A 183 -3.93 3.20 3.29
C SER A 183 -3.44 2.95 4.71
N GLY A 184 -2.97 1.74 4.99
CA GLY A 184 -2.86 1.17 6.32
C GLY A 184 -4.23 1.00 6.97
N LEU A 185 -4.30 0.16 7.99
CA LEU A 185 -5.53 -0.07 8.75
C LEU A 185 -5.90 1.20 9.53
N ARG A 186 -7.14 1.64 9.39
CA ARG A 186 -7.66 2.87 10.00
C ARG A 186 -8.91 2.58 10.80
N TYR A 187 -9.24 3.47 11.71
CA TYR A 187 -10.53 3.50 12.39
C TYR A 187 -11.22 4.86 12.20
N VAL A 188 -12.52 4.87 12.32
CA VAL A 188 -13.34 6.09 12.30
C VAL A 188 -13.51 6.58 13.73
N ASP A 189 -13.07 7.80 14.00
CA ASP A 189 -13.44 8.54 15.20
C ASP A 189 -14.78 9.24 14.94
N TYR A 190 -15.86 8.67 15.45
CA TYR A 190 -17.20 9.19 15.22
C TYR A 190 -17.44 10.58 15.82
N ALA A 191 -16.71 10.95 16.86
CA ALA A 191 -16.86 12.26 17.48
C ALA A 191 -16.26 13.37 16.63
N SER A 192 -15.10 13.12 16.00
CA SER A 192 -14.39 14.12 15.17
C SER A 192 -14.55 13.92 13.67
N GLY A 193 -15.05 12.76 13.23
CA GLY A 193 -15.09 12.36 11.83
C GLY A 193 -13.71 12.07 11.22
N TRP A 194 -12.64 12.02 12.02
CA TRP A 194 -11.29 11.76 11.54
C TRP A 194 -11.03 10.25 11.39
N HIS A 195 -10.27 9.91 10.37
CA HIS A 195 -9.87 8.53 10.07
C HIS A 195 -8.38 8.33 10.38
N ASN A 196 -8.07 7.95 11.61
CA ASN A 196 -6.69 7.75 12.05
C ASN A 196 -6.22 6.32 11.76
N ARG A 197 -4.90 6.13 11.61
CA ARG A 197 -4.31 4.78 11.60
C ARG A 197 -4.48 4.15 12.99
N VAL A 198 -4.80 2.86 13.02
CA VAL A 198 -5.07 2.15 14.29
C VAL A 198 -3.84 2.09 15.21
N ASP A 199 -2.64 1.90 14.66
CA ASP A 199 -1.37 1.92 15.38
C ASP A 199 -1.12 3.27 16.08
N VAL A 200 -1.34 4.37 15.36
CA VAL A 200 -1.20 5.74 15.88
C VAL A 200 -2.25 6.05 16.94
N ALA A 201 -3.48 5.58 16.72
CA ALA A 201 -4.59 5.79 17.63
C ALA A 201 -4.37 5.04 18.96
N ALA A 202 -4.00 3.77 18.90
CA ALA A 202 -3.71 2.94 20.07
C ALA A 202 -2.58 3.54 20.91
N ARG A 203 -1.48 3.92 20.27
CA ARG A 203 -0.39 4.62 20.95
C ARG A 203 -0.85 5.92 21.60
N ARG A 204 -1.66 6.71 20.90
CA ARG A 204 -2.18 7.99 21.40
C ARG A 204 -3.09 7.81 22.61
N ALA A 205 -3.98 6.80 22.59
CA ALA A 205 -4.88 6.51 23.71
C ALA A 205 -4.08 6.26 24.99
N VAL A 206 -3.12 5.35 24.94
CA VAL A 206 -2.28 5.00 26.10
C VAL A 206 -1.41 6.17 26.55
N MET A 207 -0.76 6.88 25.61
CA MET A 207 0.08 8.04 25.93
C MET A 207 -0.70 9.17 26.59
N THR A 208 -1.93 9.43 26.15
CA THR A 208 -2.78 10.47 26.75
C THR A 208 -3.15 10.08 28.18
N GLY A 209 -3.56 8.82 28.41
CA GLY A 209 -3.88 8.36 29.77
C GLY A 209 -2.67 8.41 30.71
N ILE A 210 -1.50 7.98 30.26
CA ILE A 210 -0.24 8.11 31.03
C ILE A 210 0.04 9.57 31.39
N SER A 211 -0.05 10.48 30.42
CA SER A 211 0.22 11.90 30.66
C SER A 211 -0.78 12.51 31.62
N GLN A 212 -2.04 12.12 31.56
CA GLN A 212 -3.07 12.60 32.49
C GLN A 212 -2.84 12.07 33.90
N LEU A 213 -2.48 10.78 34.08
CA LEU A 213 -2.13 10.23 35.39
C LEU A 213 -0.91 10.95 35.98
N THR A 214 0.16 11.13 35.20
CA THR A 214 1.35 11.90 35.62
C THR A 214 0.97 13.32 36.09
N GLY A 215 0.08 14.00 35.33
CA GLY A 215 -0.42 15.32 35.72
C GLY A 215 -1.18 15.30 37.05
N LYS A 216 -2.02 14.30 37.28
CA LYS A 216 -2.76 14.13 38.55
C LYS A 216 -1.82 13.86 39.72
N ILE A 217 -0.80 13.03 39.54
CA ILE A 217 0.24 12.79 40.55
C ILE A 217 0.97 14.12 40.87
N SER A 218 1.33 14.91 39.86
CA SER A 218 1.96 16.21 40.05
C SER A 218 1.07 17.21 40.81
N ASP A 219 -0.24 17.21 40.53
CA ASP A 219 -1.21 18.02 41.29
C ASP A 219 -1.28 17.60 42.77
N MET A 220 -1.38 16.29 43.03
CA MET A 220 -1.38 15.76 44.40
C MET A 220 -0.09 16.11 45.16
N ASN A 221 1.06 16.03 44.47
CA ASN A 221 2.34 16.39 45.07
C ASN A 221 2.39 17.90 45.34
N ALA A 222 1.91 18.77 44.45
CA ALA A 222 1.89 20.21 44.64
C ALA A 222 1.01 20.64 45.83
N GLU A 223 -0.15 20.02 46.00
CA GLU A 223 -1.03 20.26 47.15
C GLU A 223 -0.30 19.92 48.49
N LYS A 224 0.38 18.81 48.57
CA LYS A 224 1.14 18.41 49.74
C LYS A 224 2.36 19.28 50.03
N LEU A 225 2.98 19.80 48.97
CA LEU A 225 4.09 20.75 49.04
C LEU A 225 3.65 22.20 49.28
N GLY A 226 2.35 22.45 49.30
CA GLY A 226 1.78 23.79 49.50
C GLY A 226 2.13 24.78 48.41
N THR A 227 2.23 24.34 47.15
CA THR A 227 2.55 25.20 46.01
C THR A 227 1.49 25.13 44.90
N GLU A 228 1.25 26.26 44.24
CA GLU A 228 0.41 26.39 43.05
C GLU A 228 1.24 26.62 41.79
N HIS A 229 2.57 26.51 41.86
CA HIS A 229 3.45 26.73 40.74
C HIS A 229 4.07 25.43 40.26
N PHE A 230 4.30 25.34 38.94
CA PHE A 230 4.80 24.16 38.26
C PHE A 230 5.82 24.56 37.21
N GLU A 231 6.92 23.82 37.12
CA GLU A 231 7.84 23.89 35.98
C GLU A 231 7.40 22.90 34.93
N VAL A 232 7.19 23.37 33.70
CA VAL A 232 6.87 22.50 32.54
C VAL A 232 8.15 21.96 31.94
N ALA A 233 8.25 20.64 31.76
CA ALA A 233 9.41 20.02 31.15
C ALA A 233 9.67 20.55 29.72
N TRP A 234 10.95 20.67 29.37
CA TRP A 234 11.38 20.99 28.02
C TRP A 234 11.73 19.70 27.27
N HIS A 235 11.40 19.63 25.97
CA HIS A 235 11.90 18.60 25.08
C HIS A 235 12.23 19.14 23.68
N SER A 236 13.23 18.56 23.03
CA SER A 236 13.69 18.96 21.71
C SER A 236 12.66 18.67 20.61
N GLY A 237 12.45 19.64 19.71
CA GLY A 237 11.55 19.52 18.57
C GLY A 237 10.08 19.52 18.96
N ALA A 238 9.72 20.27 20.01
CA ALA A 238 8.35 20.55 20.36
C ALA A 238 7.60 21.24 19.21
N ARG A 239 6.27 21.02 19.13
CA ARG A 239 5.47 21.78 18.16
C ARG A 239 5.54 23.28 18.44
N PRO A 240 5.45 24.15 17.44
CA PRO A 240 5.63 25.61 17.63
C PRO A 240 4.74 26.19 18.73
N SER A 241 3.49 25.73 18.87
CA SER A 241 2.57 26.19 19.93
C SER A 241 3.00 25.75 21.34
N HIS A 242 3.86 24.75 21.49
CA HIS A 242 4.38 24.27 22.78
C HIS A 242 5.76 24.86 23.09
N ALA A 243 6.54 25.17 22.07
CA ALA A 243 7.89 25.74 22.22
C ALA A 243 7.90 27.08 22.99
N VAL A 244 6.79 27.83 22.96
CA VAL A 244 6.67 29.12 23.60
C VAL A 244 6.53 29.06 25.12
N TRP A 245 6.04 27.97 25.67
CA TRP A 245 5.75 27.82 27.10
C TRP A 245 6.50 26.67 27.79
N GLN A 246 7.18 25.78 27.06
CA GLN A 246 7.98 24.70 27.67
C GLN A 246 9.20 25.23 28.43
N GLY A 247 9.67 24.53 29.45
CA GLY A 247 10.83 24.86 30.27
C GLY A 247 10.63 26.03 31.22
N LYS A 248 9.41 26.57 31.33
CA LYS A 248 9.07 27.73 32.17
C LYS A 248 8.24 27.31 33.36
N VAL A 249 8.20 28.20 34.36
CA VAL A 249 7.39 28.06 35.58
C VAL A 249 6.09 28.81 35.42
N TRP A 250 4.98 28.12 35.65
CA TRP A 250 3.61 28.62 35.49
C TRP A 250 2.80 28.32 36.76
N SER A 251 1.86 29.21 37.08
CA SER A 251 0.84 28.90 38.08
C SER A 251 -0.18 27.89 37.54
N LYS A 252 -0.92 27.21 38.40
CA LYS A 252 -1.98 26.28 37.98
C LYS A 252 -2.98 26.90 37.01
N LYS A 253 -3.34 28.18 37.23
CA LYS A 253 -4.22 28.93 36.35
C LYS A 253 -3.59 29.13 34.96
N GLU A 254 -2.31 29.47 34.89
CA GLU A 254 -1.60 29.67 33.63
C GLU A 254 -1.34 28.37 32.87
N LEU A 255 -1.17 27.22 33.56
CA LEU A 255 -1.15 25.91 32.89
C LEU A 255 -2.44 25.69 32.06
N VAL A 256 -3.59 26.14 32.56
CA VAL A 256 -4.86 26.06 31.84
C VAL A 256 -4.94 27.10 30.74
N THR A 257 -4.66 28.36 31.03
CA THR A 257 -4.95 29.50 30.13
C THR A 257 -3.86 29.74 29.08
N VAL A 258 -2.60 29.44 29.38
CA VAL A 258 -1.43 29.64 28.49
C VAL A 258 -1.00 28.33 27.85
N CYS A 259 -0.84 27.26 28.67
CA CYS A 259 -0.35 25.99 28.16
C CYS A 259 -1.48 25.08 27.64
N GLY A 260 -2.75 25.48 27.85
CA GLY A 260 -3.92 24.72 27.36
C GLY A 260 -4.14 23.38 28.06
N LEU A 261 -3.75 23.24 29.33
CA LEU A 261 -4.01 22.04 30.13
C LEU A 261 -5.51 21.71 30.11
N GLY A 262 -5.83 20.45 29.83
CA GLY A 262 -7.21 19.97 29.71
C GLY A 262 -7.80 20.09 28.29
N THR A 263 -7.05 20.63 27.32
CA THR A 263 -7.46 20.67 25.92
C THR A 263 -6.71 19.65 25.07
N GLY A 264 -7.33 19.18 23.99
CA GLY A 264 -6.71 18.21 23.09
C GLY A 264 -5.35 18.65 22.51
N PRO A 265 -5.19 19.90 21.99
CA PRO A 265 -3.93 20.37 21.43
C PRO A 265 -2.94 20.91 22.47
N GLY A 266 -3.33 21.07 23.74
CA GLY A 266 -2.54 21.68 24.80
C GLY A 266 -1.64 20.73 25.59
N LEU A 267 -1.24 21.19 26.78
CA LEU A 267 -0.40 20.44 27.71
C LEU A 267 -1.11 19.15 28.18
N LEU A 268 -0.39 18.03 28.15
CA LEU A 268 -0.87 16.66 28.40
C LEU A 268 -1.95 16.17 27.41
N GLY A 269 -2.22 16.93 26.34
CA GLY A 269 -3.17 16.54 25.32
C GLY A 269 -2.56 15.62 24.24
N TRP A 270 -3.17 15.60 23.05
CA TRP A 270 -2.83 14.67 21.97
C TRP A 270 -1.37 14.76 21.51
N ASN A 271 -0.65 13.65 21.63
CA ASN A 271 0.77 13.56 21.27
C ASN A 271 1.65 14.62 21.97
N CYS A 272 1.25 15.07 23.14
CA CYS A 272 2.06 15.93 23.99
C CYS A 272 3.03 15.05 24.79
N TYR A 273 4.33 15.39 24.77
CA TYR A 273 5.37 14.72 25.56
C TYR A 273 5.76 15.51 26.81
N HIS A 274 5.21 16.73 26.97
CA HIS A 274 5.49 17.57 28.13
C HIS A 274 4.82 17.02 29.39
N GLU A 275 5.49 17.24 30.50
CA GLU A 275 5.04 17.01 31.85
C GLU A 275 5.22 18.31 32.64
N TYR A 276 4.62 18.40 33.78
CA TYR A 276 4.85 19.50 34.70
C TYR A 276 5.08 18.98 36.11
N TYR A 277 5.94 19.66 36.84
CA TYR A 277 6.36 19.26 38.20
C TYR A 277 6.12 20.40 39.17
N PRO A 278 5.77 20.10 40.46
CA PRO A 278 5.63 21.13 41.48
C PRO A 278 6.90 21.97 41.58
N PHE A 279 6.71 23.27 41.69
CA PHE A 279 7.79 24.23 41.83
C PHE A 279 7.51 25.12 43.07
N VAL A 280 8.34 25.03 44.09
CA VAL A 280 8.22 25.81 45.34
C VAL A 280 9.07 27.06 45.19
N LYS A 281 8.44 28.25 45.04
CA LYS A 281 9.14 29.51 44.89
C LYS A 281 10.03 29.78 46.11
N GLY A 282 11.29 30.17 45.86
CA GLY A 282 12.26 30.43 46.90
C GLY A 282 13.01 29.21 47.43
N ILE A 283 12.61 27.97 47.00
CA ILE A 283 13.29 26.72 47.37
C ILE A 283 13.74 25.97 46.11
N SER A 284 12.80 25.80 45.13
CA SER A 284 13.11 25.09 43.90
C SER A 284 13.96 25.92 42.94
N GLU A 285 14.94 25.30 42.28
CA GLU A 285 15.71 25.89 41.21
C GLU A 285 15.13 25.45 39.86
N ARG A 286 15.14 26.37 38.88
CA ARG A 286 14.69 26.06 37.52
C ARG A 286 15.69 25.15 36.81
N ASN A 287 15.21 24.12 36.13
CA ASN A 287 16.04 23.25 35.29
C ASN A 287 16.56 23.95 34.03
N TRP A 288 15.83 24.99 33.55
CA TRP A 288 16.18 25.68 32.32
C TRP A 288 16.07 27.20 32.54
N THR A 289 17.14 27.94 32.19
CA THR A 289 17.13 29.44 32.23
C THR A 289 16.47 29.99 30.96
N ASP A 290 16.04 31.23 31.01
CA ASP A 290 15.41 31.90 29.86
C ASP A 290 16.40 32.05 28.70
N GLU A 291 17.64 32.37 28.96
CA GLU A 291 18.71 32.48 27.97
C GLU A 291 18.98 31.16 27.28
N TRP A 292 18.97 30.05 28.05
CA TRP A 292 19.14 28.72 27.49
C TRP A 292 17.96 28.31 26.59
N LEU A 293 16.72 28.64 27.01
CA LEU A 293 15.52 28.36 26.21
C LEU A 293 15.50 29.16 24.90
N GLU A 294 15.88 30.42 24.93
CA GLU A 294 16.00 31.28 23.74
C GLU A 294 17.03 30.74 22.77
N GLU A 295 18.19 30.31 23.26
CA GLU A 295 19.23 29.69 22.44
C GLU A 295 18.78 28.38 21.82
N GLN A 296 18.07 27.49 22.55
CA GLN A 296 17.52 26.26 21.99
C GLN A 296 16.44 26.55 20.95
N ASN A 297 15.53 27.47 21.23
CA ASN A 297 14.50 27.86 20.26
C ASN A 297 15.12 28.43 18.98
N ARG A 298 16.17 29.24 19.08
CA ARG A 298 16.92 29.76 17.92
C ARG A 298 17.53 28.61 17.10
N LYS A 299 18.21 27.65 17.75
CA LYS A 299 18.81 26.49 17.10
C LYS A 299 17.79 25.61 16.40
N GLU A 300 16.67 25.32 17.07
CA GLU A 300 15.63 24.44 16.54
C GLU A 300 14.84 25.07 15.39
N ASN A 301 14.67 26.40 15.41
CA ASN A 301 14.00 27.16 14.34
C ASN A 301 14.94 27.54 13.19
N THR A 302 16.26 27.32 13.31
CA THR A 302 17.20 27.53 12.19
C THR A 302 16.99 26.42 11.15
N PRO A 303 16.50 26.76 9.94
CA PRO A 303 16.15 25.74 8.95
C PRO A 303 17.38 25.09 8.32
N LYS A 304 17.24 23.83 7.97
CA LYS A 304 18.24 23.06 7.20
C LYS A 304 17.62 22.60 5.88
N SER A 305 18.37 22.74 4.77
CA SER A 305 17.87 22.38 3.45
C SER A 305 18.15 20.91 3.10
N PHE A 306 17.13 20.24 2.52
CA PHE A 306 17.27 18.91 1.92
C PHE A 306 16.40 18.81 0.67
N ASN A 307 16.99 18.43 -0.46
CA ASN A 307 16.33 18.32 -1.76
C ASN A 307 15.52 19.57 -2.16
N GLY A 308 16.07 20.76 -1.89
CA GLY A 308 15.44 22.04 -2.25
C GLY A 308 14.30 22.50 -1.33
N LYS A 309 14.05 21.78 -0.23
CA LYS A 309 13.09 22.17 0.80
C LYS A 309 13.79 22.41 2.13
N GLU A 310 13.38 23.45 2.83
CA GLU A 310 13.86 23.79 4.16
C GLU A 310 13.01 23.16 5.26
N TYR A 311 13.64 22.80 6.37
CA TYR A 311 13.01 22.14 7.51
C TYR A 311 13.57 22.70 8.81
N THR A 312 12.71 23.21 9.69
CA THR A 312 13.01 23.38 11.12
C THR A 312 13.17 22.00 11.76
N LEU A 313 13.65 21.94 13.00
CA LEU A 313 13.79 20.65 13.69
C LEU A 313 12.45 19.93 13.85
N TYR A 314 11.39 20.65 14.20
CA TYR A 314 10.03 20.08 14.28
C TYR A 314 9.58 19.49 12.94
N GLU A 315 9.69 20.26 11.87
CA GLU A 315 9.31 19.81 10.53
C GLU A 315 10.15 18.61 10.06
N ALA A 316 11.45 18.61 10.38
CA ALA A 316 12.34 17.49 10.08
C ALA A 316 11.91 16.20 10.81
N LYS A 317 11.54 16.29 12.10
CA LYS A 317 10.98 15.16 12.85
C LYS A 317 9.65 14.68 12.25
N GLN A 318 8.76 15.60 11.83
CA GLN A 318 7.51 15.22 11.14
C GLN A 318 7.77 14.54 9.80
N GLN A 319 8.72 15.05 9.01
CA GLN A 319 9.11 14.42 7.75
C GLN A 319 9.75 13.03 7.99
N GLN A 320 10.57 12.89 9.01
CA GLN A 320 11.12 11.59 9.44
C GLN A 320 10.00 10.56 9.68
N ARG A 321 8.96 10.93 10.43
CA ARG A 321 7.79 10.06 10.69
C ARG A 321 7.04 9.66 9.42
N LYS A 322 6.86 10.63 8.50
CA LYS A 322 6.24 10.35 7.19
C LYS A 322 7.06 9.34 6.38
N MET A 323 8.38 9.49 6.37
CA MET A 323 9.28 8.56 5.68
C MET A 323 9.22 7.16 6.31
N GLU A 324 9.25 7.03 7.62
CA GLU A 324 9.13 5.76 8.35
C GLU A 324 7.80 5.06 8.04
N THR A 325 6.69 5.80 8.03
CA THR A 325 5.38 5.26 7.68
C THR A 325 5.34 4.76 6.22
N ALA A 326 5.89 5.53 5.29
CA ALA A 326 5.98 5.12 3.88
C ALA A 326 6.86 3.88 3.68
N MET A 327 7.96 3.78 4.43
CA MET A 327 8.84 2.61 4.40
C MET A 327 8.18 1.37 5.00
N ARG A 328 7.40 1.50 6.08
CA ARG A 328 6.59 0.38 6.61
C ARG A 328 5.61 -0.13 5.56
N ALA A 329 4.84 0.77 4.95
CA ALA A 329 3.90 0.42 3.88
C ALA A 329 4.58 -0.28 2.70
N GLN A 330 5.76 0.20 2.29
CA GLN A 330 6.51 -0.40 1.20
C GLN A 330 7.10 -1.78 1.59
N ARG A 331 7.54 -1.93 2.83
CA ARG A 331 8.01 -3.19 3.39
C ARG A 331 6.90 -4.23 3.42
N GLU A 332 5.73 -3.85 3.92
CA GLU A 332 4.53 -4.67 3.93
C GLU A 332 4.13 -5.11 2.52
N LYS A 333 4.12 -4.18 1.58
CA LYS A 333 3.85 -4.45 0.17
C LYS A 333 4.77 -5.53 -0.41
N VAL A 334 6.07 -5.50 -0.12
CA VAL A 334 7.04 -6.52 -0.59
C VAL A 334 6.67 -7.91 -0.07
N VAL A 335 6.34 -8.01 1.22
CA VAL A 335 5.97 -9.28 1.85
C VAL A 335 4.68 -9.85 1.24
N LEU A 336 3.65 -9.03 1.16
CA LEU A 336 2.32 -9.45 0.69
C LEU A 336 2.32 -9.82 -0.80
N LEU A 337 3.04 -9.08 -1.64
CA LEU A 337 3.20 -9.45 -3.06
C LEU A 337 3.88 -10.82 -3.21
N LYS A 338 4.92 -11.09 -2.41
CA LYS A 338 5.61 -12.40 -2.41
C LYS A 338 4.69 -13.52 -1.93
N GLN A 339 3.97 -13.32 -0.83
CA GLN A 339 3.02 -14.30 -0.28
C GLN A 339 1.85 -14.56 -1.22
N GLY A 340 1.35 -13.52 -1.87
CA GLY A 340 0.29 -13.59 -2.85
C GLY A 340 0.69 -14.27 -4.16
N GLY A 341 1.98 -14.52 -4.40
CA GLY A 341 2.47 -15.12 -5.64
C GLY A 341 2.42 -14.15 -6.83
N ALA A 342 2.64 -12.85 -6.57
CA ALA A 342 2.80 -11.86 -7.63
C ALA A 342 4.05 -12.14 -8.47
N ASP A 343 4.10 -11.60 -9.68
CA ASP A 343 5.27 -11.72 -10.57
C ASP A 343 6.56 -11.29 -9.86
N LEU A 344 7.64 -12.03 -10.12
CA LEU A 344 8.96 -11.74 -9.51
C LEU A 344 9.42 -10.32 -9.76
N ASP A 345 9.12 -9.76 -10.94
CA ASP A 345 9.46 -8.38 -11.28
C ASP A 345 8.72 -7.36 -10.43
N ASP A 346 7.45 -7.58 -10.11
CA ASP A 346 6.68 -6.72 -9.22
C ASP A 346 7.26 -6.72 -7.80
N VAL A 347 7.68 -7.90 -7.32
CA VAL A 347 8.37 -8.05 -6.02
C VAL A 347 9.73 -7.35 -6.04
N MET A 348 10.52 -7.50 -7.12
CA MET A 348 11.82 -6.85 -7.29
C MET A 348 11.69 -5.32 -7.33
N ILE A 349 10.72 -4.80 -8.08
CA ILE A 349 10.42 -3.35 -8.12
C ILE A 349 10.05 -2.83 -6.74
N ALA A 350 9.21 -3.54 -6.01
CA ALA A 350 8.81 -3.15 -4.66
C ALA A 350 10.01 -3.12 -3.70
N ARG A 351 10.93 -4.09 -3.79
CA ARG A 351 12.19 -4.14 -3.04
C ARG A 351 13.12 -2.98 -3.40
N ALA A 352 13.28 -2.69 -4.70
CA ALA A 352 14.11 -1.59 -5.17
C ALA A 352 13.59 -0.23 -4.65
N LYS A 353 12.27 -0.02 -4.65
CA LYS A 353 11.64 1.16 -4.05
C LYS A 353 11.93 1.26 -2.56
N TYR A 354 11.80 0.17 -1.82
CA TYR A 354 12.12 0.12 -0.39
C TYR A 354 13.59 0.48 -0.13
N GLN A 355 14.52 -0.07 -0.91
CA GLN A 355 15.94 0.25 -0.79
C GLN A 355 16.22 1.73 -1.09
N GLY A 356 15.55 2.30 -2.10
CA GLY A 356 15.62 3.74 -2.42
C GLY A 356 15.15 4.60 -1.25
N GLN A 357 14.03 4.25 -0.62
CA GLN A 357 13.51 4.94 0.56
C GLN A 357 14.47 4.85 1.75
N LEU A 358 15.08 3.69 2.01
CA LEU A 358 16.09 3.52 3.07
C LEU A 358 17.31 4.43 2.86
N ASN A 359 17.80 4.52 1.63
CA ASN A 359 18.94 5.37 1.27
C ASN A 359 18.58 6.86 1.44
N GLU A 360 17.40 7.26 1.01
CA GLU A 360 16.93 8.64 1.16
C GLU A 360 16.72 9.00 2.63
N TYR A 361 16.12 8.13 3.41
CA TYR A 361 15.94 8.27 4.85
C TYR A 361 17.28 8.46 5.59
N ALA A 362 18.28 7.63 5.28
CA ALA A 362 19.61 7.75 5.88
C ALA A 362 20.26 9.10 5.54
N ARG A 363 20.16 9.56 4.28
CA ARG A 363 20.67 10.89 3.86
C ARG A 363 19.93 12.02 4.54
N PHE A 364 18.60 11.92 4.64
CA PHE A 364 17.77 12.92 5.31
C PHE A 364 18.15 13.04 6.79
N CYS A 365 18.16 11.93 7.54
CA CYS A 365 18.51 11.94 8.96
C CYS A 365 19.93 12.51 9.19
N LYS A 366 20.93 12.11 8.37
CA LYS A 366 22.29 12.66 8.45
C LYS A 366 22.31 14.17 8.23
N LYS A 367 21.58 14.68 7.22
CA LYS A 367 21.54 16.12 6.91
C LYS A 367 20.84 16.94 7.99
N MET A 368 19.75 16.40 8.55
CA MET A 368 18.99 17.06 9.62
C MET A 368 19.65 16.93 11.00
N GLY A 369 20.60 16.02 11.19
CA GLY A 369 21.17 15.70 12.50
C GLY A 369 20.25 14.85 13.37
N LEU A 370 19.41 14.00 12.74
CA LEU A 370 18.45 13.12 13.43
C LEU A 370 19.02 11.70 13.55
N VAL A 371 18.70 11.05 14.65
CA VAL A 371 18.96 9.61 14.83
C VAL A 371 17.96 8.82 13.95
N GLN A 372 18.46 7.77 13.28
CA GLN A 372 17.59 6.89 12.51
C GLN A 372 16.83 5.95 13.45
N GLU A 373 15.52 6.07 13.53
CA GLU A 373 14.66 5.21 14.35
C GLU A 373 14.23 3.97 13.56
N ARG A 374 15.19 3.12 13.20
CA ARG A 374 14.94 1.95 12.34
C ARG A 374 14.00 0.92 12.97
N GLU A 375 13.93 0.85 14.28
CA GLU A 375 13.00 -0.01 15.03
C GLU A 375 11.54 0.29 14.66
N ARG A 376 11.23 1.55 14.36
CA ARG A 376 9.90 1.95 13.89
C ARG A 376 9.57 1.46 12.47
N ILE A 377 10.56 1.01 11.72
CA ILE A 377 10.41 0.47 10.36
C ILE A 377 10.32 -1.06 10.42
N TYR A 378 11.03 -1.68 11.36
CA TYR A 378 11.17 -3.14 11.50
C TYR A 378 10.25 -3.74 12.57
N TYR A 379 9.10 -3.13 12.83
CA TYR A 379 8.15 -3.60 13.84
C TYR A 379 7.74 -5.06 13.70
N ASP A 380 7.73 -5.57 12.47
CA ASP A 380 7.28 -6.90 12.13
C ASP A 380 8.28 -8.02 12.46
N MET A 381 9.47 -7.68 12.94
CA MET A 381 10.55 -8.62 13.30
C MET A 381 10.90 -9.67 12.22
N ARG A 382 10.42 -9.50 10.98
CA ARG A 382 10.54 -10.48 9.88
C ARG A 382 11.88 -10.46 9.16
N GLY A 383 12.88 -9.90 9.77
CA GLY A 383 14.22 -9.87 9.22
C GLY A 383 14.36 -8.93 8.00
N ARG A 384 15.42 -9.14 7.23
CA ARG A 384 15.82 -8.24 6.14
C ARG A 384 14.97 -8.50 4.88
N ILE A 385 14.18 -7.53 4.48
CA ILE A 385 13.39 -7.53 3.23
C ILE A 385 14.18 -6.91 2.05
N ALA A 386 15.27 -6.21 2.34
CA ALA A 386 16.13 -5.64 1.31
C ALA A 386 16.70 -6.72 0.38
N THR A 387 17.05 -6.29 -0.82
CA THR A 387 17.64 -7.12 -1.88
C THR A 387 18.75 -8.05 -1.37
N ASN A 388 18.83 -9.26 -1.94
CA ASN A 388 19.91 -10.22 -1.68
C ASN A 388 21.28 -9.61 -2.04
N THR A 389 22.38 -10.19 -1.55
CA THR A 389 23.74 -9.73 -1.82
C THR A 389 24.04 -9.64 -3.33
N LYS A 390 23.45 -10.52 -4.15
CA LYS A 390 23.54 -10.46 -5.62
C LYS A 390 22.83 -9.24 -6.21
N ASP A 391 21.74 -8.79 -5.58
CA ASP A 391 20.95 -7.63 -5.99
C ASP A 391 21.51 -6.33 -5.41
N GLN A 392 22.26 -6.39 -4.29
CA GLN A 392 22.91 -5.23 -3.66
C GLN A 392 23.98 -4.59 -4.55
N ASN A 393 24.55 -5.34 -5.47
CA ASN A 393 25.53 -4.82 -6.44
C ASN A 393 24.88 -4.01 -7.57
N ARG A 394 23.55 -4.06 -7.71
CA ARG A 394 22.79 -3.22 -8.65
C ARG A 394 22.42 -1.92 -7.96
N LYS A 395 23.07 -0.82 -8.33
CA LYS A 395 22.65 0.52 -7.95
C LYS A 395 21.36 0.88 -8.70
N TYR A 396 20.20 0.68 -8.06
CA TYR A 396 18.94 1.15 -8.61
C TYR A 396 18.85 2.66 -8.50
N THR A 397 18.90 3.35 -9.63
CA THR A 397 18.65 4.80 -9.68
C THR A 397 17.13 5.05 -9.60
N ALA A 398 16.75 6.28 -9.21
CA ALA A 398 15.35 6.70 -9.22
C ALA A 398 14.74 6.59 -10.64
N ASP A 399 15.54 6.80 -11.68
CA ASP A 399 15.11 6.63 -13.07
C ASP A 399 14.84 5.18 -13.43
N MET A 400 15.71 4.26 -13.02
CA MET A 400 15.47 2.83 -13.23
C MET A 400 14.18 2.36 -12.56
N ILE A 401 13.91 2.81 -11.34
CA ILE A 401 12.68 2.48 -10.62
C ILE A 401 11.46 3.06 -11.35
N ARG A 402 11.51 4.34 -11.78
CA ARG A 402 10.43 4.97 -12.54
C ARG A 402 10.18 4.28 -13.88
N ASN A 403 11.23 3.91 -14.59
CA ASN A 403 11.14 3.20 -15.87
C ASN A 403 10.53 1.81 -15.67
N ALA A 404 11.00 1.06 -14.67
CA ALA A 404 10.47 -0.25 -14.34
C ALA A 404 8.97 -0.20 -13.96
N ASP A 405 8.55 0.82 -13.19
CA ASP A 405 7.15 1.04 -12.83
C ASP A 405 6.28 1.39 -14.05
N ARG A 406 6.79 2.23 -14.96
CA ARG A 406 6.13 2.60 -16.23
C ARG A 406 5.99 1.39 -17.16
N ASP A 407 7.02 0.57 -17.28
CA ASP A 407 6.99 -0.66 -18.08
C ASP A 407 6.00 -1.66 -17.54
N SER A 408 5.96 -1.85 -16.24
CA SER A 408 4.96 -2.72 -15.59
C SER A 408 3.54 -2.24 -15.88
N LYS A 409 3.26 -0.93 -15.72
CA LYS A 409 1.95 -0.34 -16.04
C LYS A 409 1.58 -0.52 -17.51
N GLN A 410 2.53 -0.34 -18.42
CA GLN A 410 2.32 -0.54 -19.86
C GLN A 410 2.06 -2.01 -20.17
N TYR A 411 2.86 -2.92 -19.63
CA TYR A 411 2.70 -4.35 -19.80
C TYR A 411 1.31 -4.83 -19.37
N TYR A 412 0.88 -4.47 -18.15
CA TYR A 412 -0.43 -4.93 -17.65
C TYR A 412 -1.59 -4.33 -18.45
N ARG A 413 -1.47 -3.07 -18.91
CA ARG A 413 -2.44 -2.49 -19.84
C ARG A 413 -2.53 -3.27 -21.14
N TYR A 414 -1.39 -3.69 -21.71
CA TYR A 414 -1.34 -4.48 -22.94
C TYR A 414 -1.84 -5.91 -22.70
N LYS A 415 -1.45 -6.53 -21.59
CA LYS A 415 -1.86 -7.88 -21.23
C LYS A 415 -3.37 -8.03 -21.06
N ASN A 416 -4.05 -7.00 -20.54
CA ASN A 416 -5.50 -6.98 -20.42
C ASN A 416 -6.23 -7.06 -21.78
N ILE A 417 -5.59 -6.64 -22.85
CA ILE A 417 -6.17 -6.65 -24.20
C ILE A 417 -5.66 -7.83 -25.02
N ILE A 418 -4.36 -8.08 -25.00
CA ILE A 418 -3.71 -9.13 -25.81
C ILE A 418 -3.84 -10.51 -25.16
N GLY A 419 -3.92 -10.56 -23.83
CA GLY A 419 -3.99 -11.81 -23.09
C GLY A 419 -2.63 -12.50 -22.94
N ALA A 420 -2.64 -13.85 -22.95
CA ALA A 420 -1.44 -14.66 -22.76
C ALA A 420 -0.40 -14.50 -23.89
N ASP A 421 -0.82 -14.07 -25.07
CA ASP A 421 0.03 -13.91 -26.27
C ASP A 421 1.17 -12.90 -26.05
N ILE A 422 1.06 -11.97 -25.09
CA ILE A 422 2.11 -10.99 -24.77
C ILE A 422 3.33 -11.59 -24.04
N GLY A 423 3.18 -12.77 -23.44
CA GLY A 423 4.22 -13.43 -22.65
C GLY A 423 4.43 -12.81 -21.26
N SER A 424 5.62 -12.98 -20.67
CA SER A 424 5.98 -12.42 -19.36
C SER A 424 6.40 -10.95 -19.46
N LEU A 425 6.37 -10.24 -18.30
CA LEU A 425 6.87 -8.87 -18.20
C LEU A 425 8.36 -8.77 -18.60
N GLU A 426 9.15 -9.80 -18.29
CA GLU A 426 10.56 -9.87 -18.68
C GLU A 426 10.69 -9.90 -20.21
N LYS A 427 9.96 -10.79 -20.89
CA LYS A 427 9.92 -10.87 -22.37
C LYS A 427 9.43 -9.56 -22.99
N PHE A 428 8.42 -8.94 -22.40
CA PHE A 428 7.91 -7.65 -22.86
C PHE A 428 8.99 -6.55 -22.80
N ARG A 429 9.75 -6.47 -21.69
CA ARG A 429 10.88 -5.54 -21.55
C ARG A 429 11.99 -5.85 -22.55
N GLN A 430 12.32 -7.14 -22.70
CA GLN A 430 13.31 -7.60 -23.67
C GLN A 430 12.94 -7.13 -25.08
N MET A 431 11.71 -7.36 -25.53
CA MET A 431 11.22 -6.88 -26.82
C MET A 431 11.26 -5.34 -26.91
N LYS A 432 10.79 -4.65 -25.87
CA LYS A 432 10.71 -3.19 -25.86
C LYS A 432 12.06 -2.50 -26.05
N TYR A 433 13.11 -3.01 -25.41
CA TYR A 433 14.43 -2.36 -25.39
C TYR A 433 15.46 -2.97 -26.35
N ASN A 434 15.33 -4.25 -26.67
CA ASN A 434 16.32 -4.96 -27.46
C ASN A 434 15.81 -5.44 -28.83
N GLU A 435 14.48 -5.50 -29.02
CA GLU A 435 13.85 -6.00 -30.25
C GLU A 435 12.74 -5.03 -30.70
N PRO A 436 13.08 -3.78 -31.08
CA PRO A 436 12.09 -2.73 -31.37
C PRO A 436 11.12 -3.09 -32.49
N GLU A 437 11.57 -3.88 -33.46
CA GLU A 437 10.68 -4.39 -34.53
C GLU A 437 9.58 -5.29 -33.96
N LYS A 438 9.92 -6.27 -33.10
CA LYS A 438 8.91 -7.12 -32.45
C LYS A 438 8.00 -6.33 -31.53
N PHE A 439 8.53 -5.34 -30.83
CA PHE A 439 7.74 -4.48 -29.98
C PHE A 439 6.73 -3.63 -30.77
N SER A 440 7.07 -3.22 -32.00
CA SER A 440 6.13 -2.52 -32.87
C SER A 440 4.90 -3.37 -33.21
N PHE A 441 5.09 -4.68 -33.41
CA PHE A 441 3.98 -5.60 -33.63
C PHE A 441 3.10 -5.79 -32.38
N ILE A 442 3.69 -5.85 -31.18
CA ILE A 442 2.92 -5.89 -29.92
C ILE A 442 2.08 -4.63 -29.76
N LYS A 443 2.64 -3.46 -30.09
CA LYS A 443 1.90 -2.20 -30.09
C LYS A 443 0.74 -2.22 -31.08
N LEU A 444 0.99 -2.68 -32.30
CA LEU A 444 -0.01 -2.80 -33.34
C LEU A 444 -1.14 -3.78 -32.96
N ASP A 445 -0.78 -4.90 -32.35
CA ASP A 445 -1.75 -5.89 -31.84
C ASP A 445 -2.65 -5.28 -30.77
N TYR A 446 -2.06 -4.58 -29.80
CA TYR A 446 -2.80 -3.86 -28.76
C TYR A 446 -3.76 -2.81 -29.36
N GLU A 447 -3.31 -2.02 -30.31
CA GLU A 447 -4.10 -0.95 -30.95
C GLU A 447 -5.31 -1.54 -31.69
N ARG A 448 -5.11 -2.61 -32.47
CA ARG A 448 -6.18 -3.26 -33.25
C ARG A 448 -7.21 -3.93 -32.37
N ARG A 449 -6.80 -4.70 -31.37
CA ARG A 449 -7.75 -5.35 -30.44
C ARG A 449 -8.49 -4.32 -29.59
N THR A 450 -7.83 -3.22 -29.23
CA THR A 450 -8.49 -2.09 -28.56
C THR A 450 -9.50 -1.41 -29.47
N ASP A 451 -9.21 -1.27 -30.80
CA ASP A 451 -10.18 -0.72 -31.75
C ASP A 451 -11.45 -1.57 -31.85
N LEU A 452 -11.30 -2.90 -31.91
CA LEU A 452 -12.47 -3.80 -31.91
C LEU A 452 -13.30 -3.70 -30.63
N LEU A 453 -12.64 -3.58 -29.47
CA LEU A 453 -13.34 -3.44 -28.18
C LEU A 453 -14.11 -2.10 -28.08
N LYS A 454 -13.57 -1.04 -28.66
CA LYS A 454 -14.22 0.27 -28.70
C LYS A 454 -15.31 0.37 -29.77
N ASN A 455 -15.17 -0.37 -30.85
CA ASN A 455 -16.05 -0.37 -32.00
C ASN A 455 -16.50 -1.81 -32.33
N PRO A 456 -17.43 -2.39 -31.55
CA PRO A 456 -17.87 -3.78 -31.74
C PRO A 456 -18.57 -4.03 -33.11
N ASP A 457 -19.07 -2.99 -33.73
CA ASP A 457 -19.65 -3.00 -35.08
C ASP A 457 -18.63 -3.38 -36.17
N LYS A 458 -17.32 -3.22 -35.89
CA LYS A 458 -16.24 -3.68 -36.79
C LYS A 458 -15.95 -5.18 -36.68
N LYS A 459 -16.70 -5.94 -35.85
CA LYS A 459 -16.53 -7.38 -35.76
C LYS A 459 -16.88 -8.03 -37.13
N LEU A 460 -16.04 -8.99 -37.55
CA LEU A 460 -16.33 -9.77 -38.74
C LEU A 460 -17.66 -10.53 -38.52
N PRO A 461 -18.63 -10.44 -39.44
CA PRO A 461 -19.85 -11.25 -39.34
C PRO A 461 -19.49 -12.72 -39.22
N ASN A 462 -20.20 -13.45 -38.35
CA ASN A 462 -20.00 -14.89 -38.16
C ASN A 462 -18.54 -15.33 -37.86
N ALA A 463 -17.77 -14.46 -37.19
CA ALA A 463 -16.32 -14.62 -36.95
C ALA A 463 -15.95 -15.94 -36.25
N GLU A 464 -16.84 -16.47 -35.41
CA GLU A 464 -16.66 -17.73 -34.70
C GLU A 464 -16.69 -18.96 -35.61
N ASN A 465 -17.42 -18.86 -36.73
CA ASN A 465 -17.70 -19.97 -37.64
C ASN A 465 -17.21 -19.69 -39.09
N VAL A 466 -16.05 -19.07 -39.21
CA VAL A 466 -15.48 -18.79 -40.55
C VAL A 466 -15.09 -20.08 -41.28
N ILE A 467 -15.35 -20.12 -42.56
CA ILE A 467 -15.02 -21.24 -43.45
C ILE A 467 -13.60 -21.04 -44.01
N LEU A 468 -12.72 -21.99 -43.72
CA LEU A 468 -11.32 -22.01 -44.12
C LEU A 468 -11.02 -23.27 -44.96
N PRO A 469 -11.37 -23.28 -46.23
CA PRO A 469 -11.21 -24.47 -47.09
C PRO A 469 -9.73 -24.88 -47.23
N GLU A 470 -9.43 -26.15 -47.08
CA GLU A 470 -8.08 -26.74 -47.19
C GLU A 470 -7.37 -26.31 -48.47
N GLY A 471 -8.05 -26.38 -49.61
CA GLY A 471 -7.48 -26.02 -50.89
C GLY A 471 -6.95 -24.57 -50.99
N LYS A 472 -7.41 -23.62 -50.10
CA LYS A 472 -6.86 -22.27 -50.02
C LYS A 472 -5.46 -22.25 -49.44
N PHE A 473 -5.13 -23.19 -48.58
CA PHE A 473 -3.82 -23.33 -47.97
C PHE A 473 -2.92 -24.22 -48.79
N THR A 474 -3.35 -25.43 -49.13
CA THR A 474 -2.56 -26.41 -49.82
C THR A 474 -2.41 -26.05 -51.33
N LYS A 475 -3.50 -25.92 -52.08
CA LYS A 475 -3.46 -25.74 -53.56
C LYS A 475 -3.25 -24.29 -54.00
N TYR A 476 -3.40 -23.31 -53.13
CA TYR A 476 -3.24 -21.90 -53.51
C TYR A 476 -2.02 -21.23 -52.87
N LEU A 477 -1.81 -21.38 -51.56
CA LEU A 477 -0.71 -20.71 -50.85
C LEU A 477 0.61 -21.49 -50.90
N PHE A 478 0.62 -22.80 -50.56
CA PHE A 478 1.85 -23.51 -50.25
C PHE A 478 2.30 -24.49 -51.32
N ASP A 479 1.41 -25.04 -52.15
CA ASP A 479 1.77 -26.07 -53.14
C ASP A 479 0.88 -25.96 -54.39
N GLY A 480 0.58 -24.77 -54.86
CA GLY A 480 -0.31 -24.58 -56.01
C GLY A 480 0.39 -24.12 -57.29
N GLU A 481 -0.31 -24.22 -58.41
CA GLU A 481 0.14 -23.75 -59.73
C GLU A 481 -0.04 -22.23 -59.91
N HIS A 482 -0.74 -21.55 -58.99
CA HIS A 482 -1.00 -20.13 -59.06
C HIS A 482 0.20 -19.28 -58.62
N SER A 483 0.88 -18.62 -59.55
CA SER A 483 2.07 -17.78 -59.28
C SER A 483 1.87 -16.73 -58.19
N ASN A 484 0.73 -16.04 -58.16
CA ASN A 484 0.39 -15.05 -57.13
C ASN A 484 0.12 -15.69 -55.77
N GLY A 485 -0.43 -16.89 -55.72
CA GLY A 485 -0.65 -17.67 -54.48
C GLY A 485 0.67 -18.11 -53.86
N LEU A 486 1.53 -18.73 -54.69
CA LEU A 486 2.86 -19.16 -54.28
C LEU A 486 3.77 -18.04 -53.74
N ALA A 487 3.71 -16.85 -54.38
CA ALA A 487 4.46 -15.69 -53.91
C ALA A 487 4.05 -15.30 -52.49
N LYS A 488 2.74 -15.28 -52.19
CA LYS A 488 2.18 -15.04 -50.85
C LYS A 488 2.58 -16.12 -49.87
N GLY A 489 2.49 -17.39 -50.26
CA GLY A 489 2.88 -18.54 -49.47
C GLY A 489 4.37 -18.52 -49.11
N ARG A 490 5.26 -18.21 -50.08
CA ARG A 490 6.70 -18.06 -49.82
C ARG A 490 7.01 -16.95 -48.81
N ALA A 491 6.34 -15.80 -48.88
CA ALA A 491 6.49 -14.73 -47.93
C ALA A 491 6.05 -15.19 -46.51
N ILE A 492 4.90 -15.87 -46.40
CA ILE A 492 4.38 -16.45 -45.15
C ILE A 492 5.36 -17.49 -44.60
N SER A 493 5.88 -18.39 -45.44
CA SER A 493 6.86 -19.40 -45.01
C SER A 493 8.15 -18.77 -44.48
N SER A 494 8.68 -17.79 -45.21
CA SER A 494 9.90 -17.07 -44.82
C SER A 494 9.75 -16.37 -43.48
N ARG A 495 8.65 -15.66 -43.26
CA ARG A 495 8.46 -14.83 -42.03
C ARG A 495 7.90 -15.61 -40.86
N LEU A 496 6.88 -16.45 -41.09
CA LEU A 496 6.13 -17.14 -40.03
C LEU A 496 6.53 -18.61 -39.85
N GLY A 497 7.23 -19.19 -40.84
CA GLY A 497 7.69 -20.60 -40.81
C GLY A 497 6.63 -21.65 -41.14
N TYR A 498 5.47 -21.21 -41.66
CA TYR A 498 4.44 -22.17 -42.09
C TYR A 498 4.72 -22.65 -43.55
N SER A 499 4.43 -23.88 -43.80
CA SER A 499 4.65 -24.58 -45.08
C SER A 499 3.50 -25.52 -45.39
N ILE A 500 3.61 -26.26 -46.48
CA ILE A 500 2.66 -27.33 -46.81
C ILE A 500 2.59 -28.43 -45.75
N GLU A 501 3.67 -28.65 -45.01
CA GLU A 501 3.75 -29.68 -43.98
C GLU A 501 2.99 -29.31 -42.67
N ASN A 502 2.77 -28.02 -42.44
CA ASN A 502 2.18 -27.52 -41.21
C ASN A 502 1.15 -26.39 -41.41
N TRP A 503 0.53 -26.35 -42.61
CA TRP A 503 -0.46 -25.33 -43.00
C TRP A 503 -1.65 -25.26 -42.02
N GLN A 504 -1.99 -26.35 -41.33
CA GLN A 504 -3.07 -26.39 -40.35
C GLN A 504 -2.82 -25.36 -39.23
N GLY A 505 -1.58 -25.23 -38.76
CA GLY A 505 -1.21 -24.23 -37.77
C GLY A 505 -1.48 -22.80 -38.22
N PHE A 506 -1.25 -22.47 -39.49
CA PHE A 506 -1.56 -21.17 -40.08
C PHE A 506 -3.07 -20.95 -40.18
N ARG A 507 -3.81 -21.95 -40.63
CA ARG A 507 -5.27 -21.94 -40.67
C ARG A 507 -5.86 -21.65 -39.28
N ASP A 508 -5.38 -22.39 -38.26
CA ASP A 508 -5.86 -22.24 -36.87
C ASP A 508 -5.52 -20.86 -36.30
N ALA A 509 -4.36 -20.29 -36.66
CA ALA A 509 -3.98 -18.93 -36.27
C ALA A 509 -4.93 -17.89 -36.87
N ILE A 510 -5.31 -18.05 -38.15
CA ILE A 510 -6.30 -17.19 -38.82
C ILE A 510 -7.67 -17.32 -38.17
N GLN A 511 -8.13 -18.53 -37.90
CA GLN A 511 -9.41 -18.79 -37.24
C GLN A 511 -9.49 -18.11 -35.87
N LYS A 512 -8.47 -18.28 -35.04
CA LYS A 512 -8.35 -17.61 -33.74
C LYS A 512 -8.27 -16.08 -33.87
N GLY A 513 -7.67 -15.59 -34.95
CA GLY A 513 -7.56 -14.17 -35.25
C GLY A 513 -8.89 -13.55 -35.68
N ALA A 514 -9.76 -14.27 -36.39
CA ALA A 514 -11.02 -13.75 -36.95
C ALA A 514 -11.90 -13.09 -35.88
N VAL A 515 -11.92 -13.61 -34.66
CA VAL A 515 -12.70 -13.06 -33.53
C VAL A 515 -12.00 -11.91 -32.77
N LYS A 516 -10.68 -11.73 -32.99
CA LYS A 516 -9.85 -10.82 -32.15
C LYS A 516 -9.56 -9.48 -32.81
N TYR A 517 -9.79 -9.33 -34.11
CA TYR A 517 -9.39 -8.11 -34.84
C TYR A 517 -10.56 -7.47 -35.59
N PRO A 518 -10.53 -6.15 -35.81
CA PRO A 518 -11.56 -5.45 -36.55
C PRO A 518 -11.50 -5.82 -38.04
N ALA A 519 -12.63 -5.95 -38.69
CA ALA A 519 -12.79 -6.12 -40.11
C ALA A 519 -13.29 -4.82 -40.79
N VAL A 520 -12.73 -4.49 -41.92
CA VAL A 520 -13.13 -3.34 -42.72
C VAL A 520 -13.98 -3.83 -43.87
N LYS A 521 -15.20 -3.31 -43.99
CA LYS A 521 -16.08 -3.59 -45.08
C LYS A 521 -15.52 -3.00 -46.39
N LYS A 522 -15.51 -3.77 -47.46
CA LYS A 522 -15.05 -3.40 -48.80
C LYS A 522 -16.22 -3.38 -49.76
N GLU A 523 -15.99 -2.93 -50.99
CA GLU A 523 -17.00 -2.98 -52.03
C GLU A 523 -17.50 -4.40 -52.26
N SER A 524 -18.80 -4.51 -52.43
CA SER A 524 -19.47 -5.79 -52.71
C SER A 524 -19.27 -6.13 -54.19
N ASP A 525 -19.07 -7.39 -54.50
CA ASP A 525 -19.13 -7.91 -55.85
C ASP A 525 -20.31 -8.88 -56.04
N GLY A 526 -20.53 -9.38 -57.22
CA GLY A 526 -21.65 -10.27 -57.54
C GLY A 526 -21.66 -11.59 -56.71
N HIS A 527 -20.62 -11.87 -55.93
CA HIS A 527 -20.48 -13.09 -55.13
C HIS A 527 -20.74 -12.88 -53.63
N GLY A 528 -20.89 -11.64 -53.16
CA GLY A 528 -21.16 -11.33 -51.76
C GLY A 528 -20.45 -10.09 -51.23
N GLN A 529 -20.63 -9.82 -49.94
CA GLN A 529 -20.02 -8.67 -49.27
C GLN A 529 -18.57 -9.00 -48.89
N ARG A 530 -17.61 -8.19 -49.31
CA ARG A 530 -16.18 -8.37 -48.99
C ARG A 530 -15.77 -7.65 -47.72
N TYR A 531 -14.83 -8.27 -46.99
CA TYR A 531 -14.19 -7.68 -45.79
C TYR A 531 -12.67 -7.89 -45.87
N GLU A 532 -11.92 -6.97 -45.31
CA GLU A 532 -10.48 -7.05 -45.10
C GLU A 532 -10.20 -6.98 -43.60
N GLN A 533 -9.43 -7.92 -43.09
CA GLN A 533 -9.05 -7.99 -41.68
C GLN A 533 -7.53 -8.05 -41.56
N LYS A 534 -6.96 -7.17 -40.76
CA LYS A 534 -5.51 -7.12 -40.49
C LYS A 534 -5.23 -7.73 -39.14
N MET A 535 -4.48 -8.81 -39.12
CA MET A 535 -4.14 -9.57 -37.88
C MET A 535 -2.64 -9.48 -37.60
N VAL A 536 -2.23 -9.48 -36.37
CA VAL A 536 -0.85 -9.75 -35.96
C VAL A 536 -0.77 -11.23 -35.57
N LEU A 537 -0.09 -12.01 -36.37
CA LEU A 537 0.09 -13.44 -36.10
C LEU A 537 1.54 -13.74 -35.75
N MET A 538 1.72 -14.63 -34.77
CA MET A 538 3.04 -15.15 -34.36
C MET A 538 3.37 -16.38 -35.17
N GLY A 539 4.57 -16.41 -35.75
CA GLY A 539 5.10 -17.58 -36.44
C GLY A 539 5.69 -18.62 -35.48
N LEU A 540 6.03 -19.77 -36.02
CA LEU A 540 6.59 -20.92 -35.29
C LEU A 540 7.91 -20.61 -34.57
N LYS A 541 8.68 -19.64 -35.07
CA LYS A 541 9.94 -19.17 -34.46
C LYS A 541 9.77 -17.87 -33.63
N ASN A 542 8.55 -17.58 -33.15
CA ASN A 542 8.22 -16.35 -32.42
C ASN A 542 8.52 -15.05 -33.20
N ASN A 543 8.45 -15.09 -34.51
CA ASN A 543 8.52 -13.90 -35.37
C ASN A 543 7.10 -13.41 -35.68
N PRO A 544 6.74 -12.17 -35.31
CA PRO A 544 5.43 -11.62 -35.63
C PRO A 544 5.37 -11.14 -37.07
N ALA A 545 4.16 -11.18 -37.65
CA ALA A 545 3.88 -10.58 -38.94
C ALA A 545 2.49 -9.95 -38.98
N ASN A 546 2.37 -8.91 -39.81
CA ASN A 546 1.09 -8.28 -40.16
C ASN A 546 0.47 -9.05 -41.31
N VAL A 547 -0.53 -9.86 -41.04
CA VAL A 547 -1.24 -10.71 -41.99
C VAL A 547 -2.55 -10.01 -42.38
N VAL A 548 -2.75 -9.80 -43.67
CA VAL A 548 -4.01 -9.32 -44.20
C VAL A 548 -4.82 -10.50 -44.71
N VAL A 549 -6.03 -10.65 -44.17
CA VAL A 549 -6.96 -11.71 -44.58
C VAL A 549 -8.17 -11.10 -45.22
N GLY A 550 -8.44 -11.53 -46.48
CA GLY A 550 -9.65 -11.19 -47.19
C GLY A 550 -10.75 -12.19 -46.95
N TRP A 551 -11.97 -11.71 -46.72
CA TRP A 551 -13.14 -12.49 -46.47
C TRP A 551 -14.26 -12.16 -47.45
N ILE A 552 -15.15 -13.10 -47.67
CA ILE A 552 -16.41 -12.88 -48.39
C ILE A 552 -17.57 -13.47 -47.58
N GLN A 553 -18.57 -12.65 -47.31
CA GLN A 553 -19.84 -13.07 -46.77
C GLN A 553 -20.81 -13.33 -47.92
N ARG A 554 -21.25 -14.56 -48.05
CA ARG A 554 -22.19 -15.01 -49.06
C ARG A 554 -23.64 -14.64 -48.67
N PRO A 555 -24.60 -14.65 -49.63
CA PRO A 555 -26.00 -14.36 -49.33
C PRO A 555 -26.63 -15.26 -48.28
N ASN A 556 -26.14 -16.49 -48.08
CA ASN A 556 -26.57 -17.42 -47.04
C ASN A 556 -26.00 -17.10 -45.64
N GLY A 557 -25.23 -16.01 -45.49
CA GLY A 557 -24.61 -15.58 -44.26
C GLY A 557 -23.26 -16.25 -43.93
N GLU A 558 -22.82 -17.22 -44.69
CA GLU A 558 -21.51 -17.86 -44.52
C GLU A 558 -20.37 -16.91 -44.84
N VAL A 559 -19.32 -16.90 -43.98
CA VAL A 559 -18.10 -16.11 -44.19
C VAL A 559 -16.94 -17.03 -44.52
N SER A 560 -16.33 -16.87 -45.67
CA SER A 560 -15.24 -17.69 -46.17
C SER A 560 -14.00 -16.86 -46.50
N ILE A 561 -12.80 -17.45 -46.28
CA ILE A 561 -11.54 -16.80 -46.68
C ILE A 561 -11.41 -16.70 -48.19
N THR A 562 -10.95 -15.54 -48.66
CA THR A 562 -10.63 -15.35 -50.08
C THR A 562 -9.13 -15.33 -50.33
N SER A 563 -8.36 -14.71 -49.45
CA SER A 563 -6.89 -14.61 -49.57
C SER A 563 -6.24 -14.34 -48.22
N ALA A 564 -4.97 -14.67 -48.08
CA ALA A 564 -4.10 -14.24 -47.00
C ALA A 564 -2.73 -13.86 -47.52
N TYR A 565 -2.16 -12.75 -47.03
CA TYR A 565 -0.83 -12.27 -47.46
C TYR A 565 -0.20 -11.39 -46.39
N LEU A 566 1.13 -11.23 -46.43
CA LEU A 566 1.85 -10.31 -45.55
C LEU A 566 1.80 -8.87 -46.10
N LYS A 567 1.71 -7.94 -45.19
CA LYS A 567 1.84 -6.51 -45.48
C LYS A 567 2.80 -5.87 -44.49
N GLU A 568 3.68 -5.03 -44.93
CA GLU A 568 4.55 -4.23 -44.05
C GLU A 568 3.72 -3.37 -43.10
N VAL A 569 4.29 -3.08 -41.92
CA VAL A 569 3.64 -2.32 -40.83
C VAL A 569 3.74 -0.84 -41.10
#